data_f9f80e8a6e06b34e0ee34178f74ce619
#
_entry.id   f9f80e8a6e06b34e0ee34178f74ce619
#
_cell.length_a   1.000
_cell.length_b   1.000
_cell.length_c   1.000
_cell.angle_alpha   90.00
_cell.angle_beta   90.00
_cell.angle_gamma   90.00
#
_symmetry.space_group_name_H-M   'P 1'
#
loop_
_entity.id
_entity.type
_entity.pdbx_description
1 polymer ?
#
loop_
_entity_poly.entity_id
_entity_poly.type
_entity_poly.pdbx_seq_one_letter_code
_entity_poly.pdbx_strand_id
1 'polypeptide(L)'
;EGTDDPTGGYDMTGFARGADVSWLTEMEASGRKFYDSKGKERECMELLRELGMNAIRLRVWVDPENGWCSKEDVIAKAWRAHNLGYRLMIDFHYSDEWADPLDQFKPVAWEDHSVEQLLEDISSHTKDVLSALKNLGINVEWVQVGNETHSGMLFPDGKTDTQTGSENFAKMITAGYDAVKEIYPEAQVIVHLDQGNVASLYSRIFEGLKTNGGKWDIIGMSLY
;
A
#
# COMPACT_ATOMS: atom_id res chain seq x y z
N GLU A 1 -31.29 -15.98 11.78
CA GLU A 1 -29.90 -15.59 11.92
C GLU A 1 -29.66 -14.52 10.84
N GLY A 2 -29.75 -13.24 11.23
CA GLY A 2 -29.46 -12.16 10.34
C GLY A 2 -27.95 -12.15 10.09
N THR A 3 -27.54 -12.23 8.83
CA THR A 3 -26.18 -11.87 8.44
C THR A 3 -26.06 -10.40 8.73
N ASP A 4 -25.29 -10.03 9.77
CA ASP A 4 -24.97 -8.63 10.02
C ASP A 4 -24.27 -8.08 8.78
N ASP A 5 -24.94 -7.21 8.04
CA ASP A 5 -24.37 -6.54 6.89
C ASP A 5 -23.29 -5.57 7.37
N PRO A 6 -21.99 -5.84 7.11
CA PRO A 6 -20.91 -5.01 7.60
C PRO A 6 -20.94 -3.59 6.99
N THR A 7 -21.62 -3.41 5.85
CA THR A 7 -21.76 -2.11 5.22
C THR A 7 -22.70 -1.19 5.99
N GLY A 8 -23.55 -1.73 6.85
CA GLY A 8 -24.60 -0.98 7.55
C GLY A 8 -25.57 -0.27 6.60
N GLY A 9 -25.75 -0.84 5.38
CA GLY A 9 -26.61 -0.31 4.33
C GLY A 9 -25.98 0.81 3.48
N TYR A 10 -24.69 1.10 3.66
CA TYR A 10 -23.97 2.04 2.77
C TYR A 10 -23.54 1.34 1.48
N ASP A 11 -23.55 2.07 0.36
CA ASP A 11 -23.06 1.56 -0.93
C ASP A 11 -21.54 1.54 -0.96
N MET A 12 -20.97 0.35 -0.82
CA MET A 12 -19.52 0.11 -0.85
C MET A 12 -19.04 -0.35 -2.24
N THR A 13 -19.88 -0.25 -3.27
CA THR A 13 -19.57 -0.69 -4.65
C THR A 13 -19.17 0.46 -5.57
N GLY A 14 -18.94 0.16 -6.85
CA GLY A 14 -18.74 1.15 -7.90
C GLY A 14 -17.37 1.83 -7.86
N PHE A 15 -17.34 3.11 -8.22
CA PHE A 15 -16.10 3.90 -8.23
C PHE A 15 -15.50 4.02 -6.83
N ALA A 16 -14.21 3.69 -6.69
CA ALA A 16 -13.53 3.76 -5.39
C ALA A 16 -13.30 5.23 -4.98
N ARG A 17 -13.96 5.62 -3.89
CA ARG A 17 -13.76 6.90 -3.21
C ARG A 17 -13.12 6.57 -1.87
N GLY A 18 -11.81 6.70 -1.79
CA GLY A 18 -11.04 6.25 -0.64
C GLY A 18 -10.40 7.37 0.15
N ALA A 19 -9.93 7.01 1.34
CA ALA A 19 -9.06 7.80 2.16
C ALA A 19 -7.87 6.97 2.64
N ASP A 20 -6.68 7.58 2.68
CA ASP A 20 -5.54 7.02 3.39
C ASP A 20 -5.67 7.40 4.87
N VAL A 21 -5.77 6.39 5.72
CA VAL A 21 -5.89 6.55 7.17
C VAL A 21 -4.73 5.89 7.92
N SER A 22 -3.59 5.79 7.27
CA SER A 22 -2.41 5.12 7.81
C SER A 22 -1.95 5.68 9.17
N TRP A 23 -2.16 6.97 9.43
CA TRP A 23 -1.84 7.63 10.69
C TRP A 23 -2.92 7.55 11.78
N LEU A 24 -4.04 6.90 11.50
CA LEU A 24 -5.19 6.97 12.38
C LEU A 24 -4.89 6.50 13.82
N THR A 25 -4.24 5.36 13.96
CA THR A 25 -3.88 4.78 15.26
C THR A 25 -2.91 5.67 16.06
N GLU A 26 -1.93 6.27 15.39
CA GLU A 26 -1.00 7.24 15.98
C GLU A 26 -1.72 8.51 16.42
N MET A 27 -2.61 9.05 15.59
CA MET A 27 -3.44 10.20 15.93
C MET A 27 -4.31 9.94 17.16
N GLU A 28 -4.98 8.79 17.20
CA GLU A 28 -5.82 8.39 18.33
C GLU A 28 -4.99 8.20 19.62
N ALA A 29 -3.82 7.55 19.52
CA ALA A 29 -2.90 7.40 20.64
C ALA A 29 -2.38 8.74 21.19
N SER A 30 -2.24 9.76 20.31
CA SER A 30 -1.89 11.13 20.71
C SER A 30 -3.09 11.93 21.27
N GLY A 31 -4.26 11.30 21.41
CA GLY A 31 -5.47 11.94 21.94
C GLY A 31 -6.28 12.74 20.92
N ARG A 32 -5.97 12.64 19.62
CA ARG A 32 -6.77 13.25 18.54
C ARG A 32 -8.15 12.60 18.49
N LYS A 33 -9.18 13.41 18.29
CA LYS A 33 -10.57 13.00 18.21
C LYS A 33 -11.21 13.55 16.95
N PHE A 34 -12.17 12.81 16.44
CA PHE A 34 -12.91 13.15 15.24
C PHE A 34 -14.37 13.48 15.60
N TYR A 35 -14.96 14.43 14.90
CA TYR A 35 -16.29 14.95 15.23
C TYR A 35 -17.15 15.06 13.97
N ASP A 36 -18.44 14.76 14.12
CA ASP A 36 -19.42 15.03 13.07
C ASP A 36 -19.73 16.54 12.96
N SER A 37 -20.56 16.91 11.97
CA SER A 37 -20.95 18.30 11.73
C SER A 37 -21.75 18.93 12.89
N LYS A 38 -22.21 18.14 13.87
CA LYS A 38 -22.93 18.58 15.07
C LYS A 38 -22.02 18.67 16.29
N GLY A 39 -20.73 18.39 16.13
CA GLY A 39 -19.75 18.41 17.22
C GLY A 39 -19.79 17.19 18.12
N LYS A 40 -20.44 16.09 17.71
CA LYS A 40 -20.41 14.82 18.42
C LYS A 40 -19.17 14.04 18.05
N GLU A 41 -18.42 13.54 19.05
CA GLU A 41 -17.28 12.65 18.85
C GLU A 41 -17.71 11.34 18.18
N ARG A 42 -16.97 10.93 17.18
CA ARG A 42 -17.24 9.74 16.37
C ARG A 42 -15.94 9.01 16.00
N GLU A 43 -16.05 7.75 15.67
CA GLU A 43 -14.98 6.99 15.07
C GLU A 43 -14.69 7.50 13.64
N CYS A 44 -13.40 7.63 13.28
CA CYS A 44 -12.98 8.26 12.03
C CYS A 44 -13.51 7.54 10.79
N MET A 45 -13.34 6.21 10.72
CA MET A 45 -13.76 5.44 9.55
C MET A 45 -15.30 5.40 9.42
N GLU A 46 -16.07 5.43 10.53
CA GLU A 46 -17.52 5.60 10.47
C GLU A 46 -17.90 6.94 9.82
N LEU A 47 -17.23 8.03 10.22
CA LEU A 47 -17.47 9.34 9.62
C LEU A 47 -17.16 9.37 8.12
N LEU A 48 -16.04 8.77 7.72
CA LEU A 48 -15.66 8.68 6.32
C LEU A 48 -16.69 7.90 5.49
N ARG A 49 -17.23 6.81 6.05
CA ARG A 49 -18.30 6.04 5.42
C ARG A 49 -19.58 6.87 5.26
N GLU A 50 -19.99 7.62 6.27
CA GLU A 50 -21.14 8.52 6.22
C GLU A 50 -20.96 9.64 5.18
N LEU A 51 -19.71 10.04 4.92
CA LEU A 51 -19.36 11.00 3.86
C LEU A 51 -19.29 10.36 2.45
N GLY A 52 -19.56 9.06 2.35
CA GLY A 52 -19.62 8.33 1.08
C GLY A 52 -18.29 7.74 0.62
N MET A 53 -17.28 7.64 1.51
CA MET A 53 -16.08 6.85 1.23
C MET A 53 -16.41 5.37 1.29
N ASN A 54 -15.87 4.59 0.35
CA ASN A 54 -16.09 3.15 0.23
C ASN A 54 -14.79 2.35 0.14
N ALA A 55 -13.64 3.00 0.26
CA ALA A 55 -12.33 2.36 0.23
C ALA A 55 -11.39 3.00 1.27
N ILE A 56 -10.49 2.19 1.82
CA ILE A 56 -9.43 2.62 2.75
C ILE A 56 -8.08 2.17 2.20
N ARG A 57 -7.10 3.08 2.20
CA ARG A 57 -5.70 2.80 1.92
C ARG A 57 -4.93 2.76 3.22
N LEU A 58 -4.07 1.75 3.37
CA LEU A 58 -3.21 1.54 4.54
C LEU A 58 -1.77 1.30 4.08
N ARG A 59 -0.88 2.17 4.52
CA ARG A 59 0.56 2.07 4.31
C ARG A 59 1.18 1.03 5.23
N VAL A 60 2.14 0.27 4.71
CA VAL A 60 2.93 -0.73 5.46
C VAL A 60 4.41 -0.37 5.38
N TRP A 61 5.06 -0.30 6.53
CA TRP A 61 6.50 -0.24 6.71
C TRP A 61 7.04 -1.61 7.20
N VAL A 62 8.35 -1.83 7.07
CA VAL A 62 8.96 -3.12 7.42
C VAL A 62 9.19 -3.23 8.93
N ASP A 63 9.99 -2.34 9.50
CA ASP A 63 10.30 -2.31 10.94
C ASP A 63 10.36 -0.86 11.46
N PRO A 64 9.21 -0.16 11.54
CA PRO A 64 9.17 1.24 11.97
C PRO A 64 9.50 1.39 13.45
N GLU A 65 10.37 2.36 13.79
CA GLU A 65 10.87 2.60 15.15
C GLU A 65 9.76 2.67 16.22
N ASN A 66 8.64 3.30 15.89
CA ASN A 66 7.53 3.53 16.84
C ASN A 66 6.38 2.52 16.67
N GLY A 67 6.52 1.53 15.79
CA GLY A 67 5.51 0.51 15.51
C GLY A 67 4.31 1.00 14.68
N TRP A 68 4.18 2.31 14.38
CA TRP A 68 3.13 2.82 13.52
C TRP A 68 3.36 2.36 12.08
N CYS A 69 2.30 1.96 11.40
CA CYS A 69 2.37 1.35 10.07
C CYS A 69 3.15 0.02 10.01
N SER A 70 3.48 -0.60 11.14
CA SER A 70 3.94 -1.99 11.17
C SER A 70 2.83 -2.95 10.71
N LYS A 71 3.18 -4.19 10.46
CA LYS A 71 2.22 -5.26 10.15
C LYS A 71 1.05 -5.31 11.14
N GLU A 72 1.34 -5.28 12.45
CA GLU A 72 0.35 -5.37 13.53
C GLU A 72 -0.59 -4.17 13.52
N ASP A 73 -0.06 -2.98 13.34
CA ASP A 73 -0.83 -1.74 13.27
C ASP A 73 -1.72 -1.69 12.02
N VAL A 74 -1.21 -2.17 10.89
CA VAL A 74 -2.00 -2.30 9.65
C VAL A 74 -3.12 -3.32 9.82
N ILE A 75 -2.85 -4.47 10.44
CA ILE A 75 -3.88 -5.49 10.72
C ILE A 75 -5.00 -4.90 11.58
N ALA A 76 -4.66 -4.14 12.63
CA ALA A 76 -5.66 -3.52 13.50
C ALA A 76 -6.56 -2.53 12.73
N LYS A 77 -5.99 -1.68 11.88
CA LYS A 77 -6.75 -0.76 11.02
C LYS A 77 -7.56 -1.48 9.94
N ALA A 78 -6.97 -2.49 9.30
CA ALA A 78 -7.65 -3.29 8.29
C ALA A 78 -8.85 -4.05 8.86
N TRP A 79 -8.74 -4.56 10.09
CA TRP A 79 -9.85 -5.19 10.79
C TRP A 79 -11.00 -4.22 11.07
N ARG A 80 -10.69 -2.98 11.49
CA ARG A 80 -11.70 -1.92 11.67
C ARG A 80 -12.41 -1.60 10.36
N ALA A 81 -11.64 -1.40 9.28
CA ALA A 81 -12.20 -1.11 7.96
C ALA A 81 -13.06 -2.27 7.43
N HIS A 82 -12.60 -3.51 7.59
CA HIS A 82 -13.33 -4.71 7.20
C HIS A 82 -14.69 -4.81 7.91
N ASN A 83 -14.75 -4.58 9.22
CA ASN A 83 -15.98 -4.62 10.01
C ASN A 83 -16.97 -3.49 9.64
N LEU A 84 -16.53 -2.47 8.94
CA LEU A 84 -17.36 -1.40 8.37
C LEU A 84 -17.70 -1.63 6.89
N GLY A 85 -17.28 -2.76 6.31
CA GLY A 85 -17.55 -3.15 4.92
C GLY A 85 -16.69 -2.45 3.87
N TYR A 86 -15.59 -1.80 4.27
CA TYR A 86 -14.71 -1.10 3.34
C TYR A 86 -13.94 -2.04 2.40
N ARG A 87 -13.72 -1.57 1.18
CA ARG A 87 -12.77 -2.11 0.22
C ARG A 87 -11.36 -1.65 0.62
N LEU A 88 -10.36 -2.53 0.53
CA LEU A 88 -9.03 -2.25 1.06
C LEU A 88 -7.95 -2.18 -0.03
N MET A 89 -7.10 -1.18 0.10
CA MET A 89 -5.81 -1.07 -0.57
C MET A 89 -4.69 -1.15 0.47
N ILE A 90 -3.73 -2.04 0.27
CA ILE A 90 -2.52 -2.13 1.08
C ILE A 90 -1.36 -1.56 0.27
N ASP A 91 -0.62 -0.61 0.88
CA ASP A 91 0.46 0.13 0.25
C ASP A 91 1.80 -0.21 0.89
N PHE A 92 2.60 -1.05 0.22
CA PHE A 92 3.93 -1.43 0.69
C PHE A 92 4.97 -0.39 0.28
N HIS A 93 5.60 0.25 1.26
CA HIS A 93 6.73 1.15 1.02
C HIS A 93 8.06 0.41 0.87
N TYR A 94 8.20 -0.79 1.45
CA TYR A 94 9.46 -1.55 1.57
C TYR A 94 10.59 -0.73 2.19
N SER A 95 10.27 -0.04 3.25
CA SER A 95 11.10 0.90 3.99
C SER A 95 10.65 0.89 5.45
N ASP A 96 11.43 1.40 6.38
CA ASP A 96 11.06 1.54 7.79
C ASP A 96 10.33 2.87 8.07
N GLU A 97 10.30 3.75 7.07
CA GLU A 97 9.66 5.06 7.10
C GLU A 97 9.10 5.46 5.72
N TRP A 98 8.80 6.74 5.53
CA TRP A 98 8.31 7.23 4.25
C TRP A 98 9.26 6.90 3.09
N ALA A 99 8.70 6.28 2.06
CA ALA A 99 9.32 6.16 0.76
C ALA A 99 8.69 7.18 -0.20
N ASP A 100 9.53 8.01 -0.81
CA ASP A 100 9.16 8.98 -1.83
C ASP A 100 10.21 9.00 -2.95
N PRO A 101 10.08 9.81 -4.01
CA PRO A 101 11.01 9.77 -5.14
C PRO A 101 12.49 10.04 -4.82
N LEU A 102 12.77 10.67 -3.68
CA LEU A 102 14.14 10.99 -3.24
C LEU A 102 14.62 10.02 -2.16
N ASP A 103 13.68 9.49 -1.36
CA ASP A 103 13.94 8.69 -0.17
C ASP A 103 13.37 7.27 -0.36
N GLN A 104 14.07 6.45 -1.14
CA GLN A 104 13.76 5.04 -1.40
C GLN A 104 14.79 4.14 -0.71
N PHE A 105 15.04 4.40 0.57
CA PHE A 105 16.05 3.69 1.33
C PHE A 105 15.61 2.27 1.68
N LYS A 106 16.59 1.36 1.74
CA LYS A 106 16.35 0.01 2.25
C LYS A 106 15.98 0.08 3.74
N PRO A 107 15.10 -0.82 4.22
CA PRO A 107 14.97 -1.08 5.65
C PRO A 107 16.34 -1.42 6.25
N VAL A 108 16.58 -1.06 7.50
CA VAL A 108 17.84 -1.36 8.20
C VAL A 108 18.16 -2.85 8.16
N ALA A 109 17.16 -3.71 8.30
CA ALA A 109 17.32 -5.15 8.22
C ALA A 109 17.79 -5.69 6.86
N TRP A 110 17.64 -4.88 5.78
CA TRP A 110 17.98 -5.27 4.40
C TRP A 110 19.18 -4.48 3.84
N GLU A 111 19.85 -3.67 4.64
CA GLU A 111 20.84 -2.69 4.18
C GLU A 111 22.00 -3.34 3.43
N ASP A 112 22.49 -4.47 3.95
CA ASP A 112 23.63 -5.22 3.40
C ASP A 112 23.18 -6.35 2.43
N HIS A 113 21.90 -6.48 2.11
CA HIS A 113 21.39 -7.55 1.27
C HIS A 113 21.73 -7.33 -0.22
N SER A 114 22.08 -8.44 -0.90
CA SER A 114 22.21 -8.46 -2.36
C SER A 114 20.86 -8.29 -3.05
N VAL A 115 20.86 -8.00 -4.35
CA VAL A 115 19.61 -7.88 -5.12
C VAL A 115 18.77 -9.16 -5.00
N GLU A 116 19.36 -10.34 -5.07
CA GLU A 116 18.66 -11.63 -4.93
C GLU A 116 17.98 -11.74 -3.56
N GLN A 117 18.67 -11.33 -2.48
CA GLN A 117 18.10 -11.32 -1.13
C GLN A 117 16.98 -10.26 -1.01
N LEU A 118 17.13 -9.08 -1.62
CA LEU A 118 16.08 -8.06 -1.63
C LEU A 118 14.80 -8.54 -2.34
N LEU A 119 14.92 -9.36 -3.39
CA LEU A 119 13.76 -9.96 -4.05
C LEU A 119 13.03 -10.96 -3.12
N GLU A 120 13.79 -11.73 -2.34
CA GLU A 120 13.25 -12.66 -1.33
C GLU A 120 12.60 -11.87 -0.17
N ASP A 121 13.20 -10.78 0.28
CA ASP A 121 12.67 -9.91 1.33
C ASP A 121 11.34 -9.27 0.92
N ILE A 122 11.27 -8.68 -0.27
CA ILE A 122 10.02 -8.14 -0.84
C ILE A 122 8.93 -9.20 -0.85
N SER A 123 9.25 -10.38 -1.39
CA SER A 123 8.29 -11.48 -1.48
C SER A 123 7.83 -11.94 -0.09
N SER A 124 8.76 -12.15 0.82
CA SER A 124 8.49 -12.65 2.17
C SER A 124 7.67 -11.65 3.00
N HIS A 125 8.07 -10.37 3.00
CA HIS A 125 7.34 -9.32 3.72
C HIS A 125 5.92 -9.14 3.17
N THR A 126 5.76 -9.10 1.85
CA THR A 126 4.45 -9.00 1.19
C THR A 126 3.55 -10.17 1.58
N LYS A 127 4.06 -11.39 1.48
CA LYS A 127 3.30 -12.60 1.84
C LYS A 127 2.95 -12.65 3.32
N ASP A 128 3.86 -12.25 4.19
CA ASP A 128 3.64 -12.26 5.64
C ASP A 128 2.48 -11.33 6.04
N VAL A 129 2.47 -10.10 5.56
CA VAL A 129 1.39 -9.14 5.82
C VAL A 129 0.07 -9.62 5.22
N LEU A 130 0.07 -9.98 3.93
CA LEU A 130 -1.16 -10.36 3.22
C LEU A 130 -1.74 -11.67 3.73
N SER A 131 -0.90 -12.65 4.12
CA SER A 131 -1.36 -13.91 4.73
C SER A 131 -2.02 -13.66 6.08
N ALA A 132 -1.49 -12.74 6.88
CA ALA A 132 -2.09 -12.38 8.17
C ALA A 132 -3.50 -11.79 7.98
N LEU A 133 -3.68 -10.89 7.00
CA LEU A 133 -4.99 -10.34 6.64
C LEU A 133 -5.94 -11.43 6.14
N LYS A 134 -5.48 -12.30 5.24
CA LYS A 134 -6.28 -13.39 4.68
C LYS A 134 -6.74 -14.38 5.75
N ASN A 135 -5.89 -14.72 6.71
CA ASN A 135 -6.21 -15.61 7.82
C ASN A 135 -7.30 -15.05 8.74
N LEU A 136 -7.47 -13.73 8.77
CA LEU A 136 -8.57 -13.06 9.46
C LEU A 136 -9.84 -12.92 8.60
N GLY A 137 -9.85 -13.43 7.37
CA GLY A 137 -10.98 -13.30 6.45
C GLY A 137 -11.11 -11.91 5.82
N ILE A 138 -10.11 -11.06 5.96
CA ILE A 138 -10.09 -9.71 5.39
C ILE A 138 -9.79 -9.83 3.89
N ASN A 139 -10.64 -9.26 3.04
CA ASN A 139 -10.39 -9.18 1.60
C ASN A 139 -9.57 -7.93 1.26
N VAL A 140 -8.56 -8.09 0.40
CA VAL A 140 -7.75 -6.99 -0.13
C VAL A 140 -8.01 -6.90 -1.63
N GLU A 141 -8.49 -5.75 -2.09
CA GLU A 141 -8.84 -5.54 -3.50
C GLU A 141 -7.65 -5.01 -4.31
N TRP A 142 -6.84 -4.16 -3.70
CA TRP A 142 -5.66 -3.57 -4.35
C TRP A 142 -4.43 -3.68 -3.47
N VAL A 143 -3.28 -3.89 -4.10
CA VAL A 143 -1.98 -3.84 -3.43
C VAL A 143 -1.04 -2.95 -4.23
N GLN A 144 -0.53 -1.93 -3.58
CA GLN A 144 0.50 -1.06 -4.13
C GLN A 144 1.88 -1.62 -3.78
N VAL A 145 2.68 -1.89 -4.81
CA VAL A 145 4.05 -2.40 -4.70
C VAL A 145 5.02 -1.24 -4.89
N GLY A 146 5.54 -0.71 -3.78
CA GLY A 146 6.32 0.53 -3.72
C GLY A 146 5.44 1.78 -3.74
N ASN A 147 5.95 2.90 -3.22
CA ASN A 147 5.29 4.19 -3.20
C ASN A 147 6.13 5.23 -3.94
N GLU A 148 5.50 5.97 -4.89
CA GLU A 148 6.10 7.06 -5.67
C GLU A 148 7.45 6.69 -6.33
N THR A 149 7.48 5.55 -7.01
CA THR A 149 8.68 4.85 -7.45
C THR A 149 9.26 5.31 -8.79
N HIS A 150 9.05 6.57 -9.22
CA HIS A 150 9.57 7.00 -10.51
C HIS A 150 11.11 7.01 -10.60
N SER A 151 11.78 7.10 -9.46
CA SER A 151 13.24 6.98 -9.34
C SER A 151 13.70 5.55 -9.04
N GLY A 152 12.76 4.60 -8.91
CA GLY A 152 13.01 3.22 -8.50
C GLY A 152 12.67 2.98 -7.03
N MET A 153 13.26 1.93 -6.44
CA MET A 153 13.07 1.57 -5.02
C MET A 153 14.31 0.88 -4.46
N LEU A 154 14.44 0.80 -3.12
CA LEU A 154 15.53 0.12 -2.42
C LEU A 154 16.91 0.58 -2.92
N PHE A 155 17.16 1.88 -2.81
CA PHE A 155 18.40 2.48 -3.29
C PHE A 155 19.65 1.91 -2.57
N PRO A 156 20.79 1.78 -3.31
CA PRO A 156 20.97 2.19 -4.72
C PRO A 156 20.56 1.13 -5.75
N ASP A 157 20.22 -0.09 -5.35
CA ASP A 157 20.15 -1.26 -6.22
C ASP A 157 19.03 -1.18 -7.27
N GLY A 158 17.85 -0.66 -6.91
CA GLY A 158 16.72 -0.50 -7.82
C GLY A 158 16.55 0.92 -8.36
N LYS A 159 17.58 1.78 -8.29
CA LYS A 159 17.49 3.16 -8.79
C LYS A 159 17.50 3.22 -10.31
N THR A 160 16.51 3.89 -10.91
CA THR A 160 16.26 3.86 -12.38
C THR A 160 17.16 4.79 -13.19
N ASP A 161 18.21 5.35 -12.62
CA ASP A 161 19.19 6.20 -13.31
C ASP A 161 20.26 5.42 -14.09
N THR A 162 20.29 4.09 -13.93
CA THR A 162 21.15 3.17 -14.66
C THR A 162 20.36 2.05 -15.32
N GLN A 163 20.91 1.39 -16.33
CA GLN A 163 20.28 0.22 -16.96
C GLN A 163 20.12 -0.91 -15.94
N THR A 164 21.17 -1.25 -15.19
CA THR A 164 21.12 -2.29 -14.15
C THR A 164 20.11 -1.97 -13.07
N GLY A 165 20.03 -0.74 -12.60
CA GLY A 165 19.04 -0.32 -11.62
C GLY A 165 17.61 -0.45 -12.15
N SER A 166 17.38 -0.10 -13.42
CA SER A 166 16.07 -0.26 -14.09
C SER A 166 15.67 -1.75 -14.23
N GLU A 167 16.63 -2.63 -14.53
CA GLU A 167 16.41 -4.08 -14.56
C GLU A 167 16.09 -4.62 -13.17
N ASN A 168 16.83 -4.18 -12.15
CA ASN A 168 16.58 -4.58 -10.77
C ASN A 168 15.21 -4.09 -10.27
N PHE A 169 14.87 -2.84 -10.58
CA PHE A 169 13.56 -2.28 -10.25
C PHE A 169 12.41 -3.12 -10.84
N ALA A 170 12.52 -3.52 -12.11
CA ALA A 170 11.52 -4.38 -12.73
C ALA A 170 11.41 -5.76 -12.05
N LYS A 171 12.54 -6.35 -11.61
CA LYS A 171 12.55 -7.60 -10.83
C LYS A 171 11.90 -7.41 -9.46
N MET A 172 12.18 -6.29 -8.78
CA MET A 172 11.60 -5.95 -7.46
C MET A 172 10.08 -5.80 -7.55
N ILE A 173 9.58 -5.05 -8.54
CA ILE A 173 8.14 -4.93 -8.81
C ILE A 173 7.52 -6.30 -9.08
N THR A 174 8.18 -7.13 -9.88
CA THR A 174 7.70 -8.48 -10.21
C THR A 174 7.68 -9.40 -8.98
N ALA A 175 8.68 -9.31 -8.09
CA ALA A 175 8.69 -10.08 -6.85
C ALA A 175 7.50 -9.74 -5.94
N GLY A 176 7.18 -8.44 -5.81
CA GLY A 176 5.99 -7.99 -5.10
C GLY A 176 4.70 -8.45 -5.78
N TYR A 177 4.61 -8.29 -7.12
CA TYR A 177 3.46 -8.73 -7.90
C TYR A 177 3.17 -10.22 -7.69
N ASP A 178 4.18 -11.08 -7.87
CA ASP A 178 4.02 -12.52 -7.76
C ASP A 178 3.64 -12.93 -6.32
N ALA A 179 4.20 -12.27 -5.31
CA ALA A 179 3.84 -12.48 -3.91
C ALA A 179 2.37 -12.11 -3.62
N VAL A 180 1.88 -11.00 -4.17
CA VAL A 180 0.47 -10.62 -4.07
C VAL A 180 -0.43 -11.67 -4.70
N LYS A 181 -0.13 -12.08 -5.94
CA LYS A 181 -0.96 -13.04 -6.68
C LYS A 181 -0.97 -14.44 -6.04
N GLU A 182 0.07 -14.81 -5.32
CA GLU A 182 0.10 -16.07 -4.56
C GLU A 182 -0.91 -16.07 -3.41
N ILE A 183 -1.06 -14.93 -2.70
CA ILE A 183 -1.96 -14.84 -1.55
C ILE A 183 -3.38 -14.41 -1.95
N TYR A 184 -3.50 -13.39 -2.79
CA TYR A 184 -4.75 -12.83 -3.31
C TYR A 184 -4.72 -12.81 -4.85
N PRO A 185 -5.06 -13.93 -5.53
CA PRO A 185 -4.99 -14.00 -7.00
C PRO A 185 -5.82 -12.94 -7.72
N GLU A 186 -6.93 -12.51 -7.12
CA GLU A 186 -7.86 -11.53 -7.70
C GLU A 186 -7.48 -10.07 -7.37
N ALA A 187 -6.61 -9.84 -6.37
CA ALA A 187 -6.19 -8.48 -6.03
C ALA A 187 -5.41 -7.85 -7.20
N GLN A 188 -5.70 -6.57 -7.47
CA GLN A 188 -5.02 -5.84 -8.52
C GLN A 188 -3.76 -5.16 -7.97
N VAL A 189 -2.65 -5.34 -8.67
CA VAL A 189 -1.35 -4.81 -8.26
C VAL A 189 -1.10 -3.46 -8.94
N ILE A 190 -0.79 -2.47 -8.11
CA ILE A 190 -0.57 -1.09 -8.52
C ILE A 190 0.92 -0.78 -8.49
N VAL A 191 1.45 -0.20 -9.57
CA VAL A 191 2.71 0.56 -9.54
C VAL A 191 2.36 2.04 -9.49
N HIS A 192 2.84 2.72 -8.45
CA HIS A 192 2.49 4.09 -8.12
C HIS A 192 3.65 5.05 -8.37
N LEU A 193 3.36 6.10 -9.13
CA LEU A 193 4.29 7.21 -9.38
C LEU A 193 3.66 8.52 -8.91
N ASP A 194 4.52 9.48 -8.55
CA ASP A 194 4.16 10.89 -8.36
C ASP A 194 4.09 11.65 -9.69
N GLN A 195 3.86 12.96 -9.64
CA GLN A 195 3.83 13.84 -10.82
C GLN A 195 2.86 13.35 -11.93
N GLY A 196 1.63 13.02 -11.55
CA GLY A 196 0.61 12.48 -12.47
C GLY A 196 0.28 13.36 -13.68
N ASN A 197 0.73 14.61 -13.70
CA ASN A 197 0.63 15.55 -14.83
C ASN A 197 1.81 15.47 -15.82
N VAL A 198 2.83 14.62 -15.59
CA VAL A 198 4.03 14.51 -16.44
C VAL A 198 4.01 13.21 -17.25
N ALA A 199 3.30 13.21 -18.37
CA ALA A 199 3.11 12.01 -19.21
C ALA A 199 4.44 11.35 -19.65
N SER A 200 5.48 12.13 -19.93
CA SER A 200 6.80 11.60 -20.33
C SER A 200 7.48 10.80 -19.23
N LEU A 201 7.26 11.15 -17.96
CA LEU A 201 7.74 10.39 -16.82
C LEU A 201 7.11 9.00 -16.79
N TYR A 202 5.78 8.94 -16.92
CA TYR A 202 5.03 7.69 -16.96
C TYR A 202 5.44 6.81 -18.14
N SER A 203 5.51 7.38 -19.34
CA SER A 203 5.99 6.63 -20.51
C SER A 203 7.36 6.01 -20.26
N ARG A 204 8.33 6.80 -19.78
CA ARG A 204 9.69 6.32 -19.49
C ARG A 204 9.71 5.15 -18.50
N ILE A 205 9.01 5.28 -17.38
CA ILE A 205 9.03 4.26 -16.34
C ILE A 205 8.31 3.00 -16.77
N PHE A 206 7.08 3.11 -17.32
CA PHE A 206 6.31 1.93 -17.69
C PHE A 206 6.83 1.24 -18.96
N GLU A 207 7.45 1.96 -19.90
CA GLU A 207 8.20 1.35 -21.01
C GLU A 207 9.44 0.62 -20.48
N GLY A 208 10.16 1.19 -19.51
CA GLY A 208 11.28 0.56 -18.84
C GLY A 208 10.88 -0.72 -18.11
N LEU A 209 9.82 -0.68 -17.31
CA LEU A 209 9.25 -1.86 -16.63
C LEU A 209 8.86 -2.94 -17.66
N LYS A 210 8.13 -2.57 -18.71
CA LYS A 210 7.70 -3.50 -19.76
C LYS A 210 8.89 -4.15 -20.45
N THR A 211 9.91 -3.38 -20.81
CA THR A 211 11.11 -3.87 -21.50
C THR A 211 11.89 -4.86 -20.64
N ASN A 212 11.92 -4.65 -19.34
CA ASN A 212 12.64 -5.48 -18.38
C ASN A 212 11.77 -6.56 -17.70
N GLY A 213 10.55 -6.81 -18.22
CA GLY A 213 9.67 -7.89 -17.75
C GLY A 213 8.93 -7.62 -16.43
N GLY A 214 8.81 -6.36 -16.04
CA GLY A 214 8.01 -5.93 -14.90
C GLY A 214 6.53 -6.25 -15.07
N LYS A 215 5.83 -6.55 -13.96
CA LYS A 215 4.42 -6.94 -13.94
C LYS A 215 3.61 -5.98 -13.08
N TRP A 216 2.47 -5.54 -13.57
CA TRP A 216 1.48 -4.74 -12.84
C TRP A 216 0.10 -4.86 -13.50
N ASP A 217 -0.95 -4.49 -12.77
CA ASP A 217 -2.34 -4.47 -13.29
C ASP A 217 -2.83 -3.02 -13.46
N ILE A 218 -2.44 -2.11 -12.57
CA ILE A 218 -2.92 -0.72 -12.51
C ILE A 218 -1.76 0.26 -12.42
N ILE A 219 -1.92 1.41 -13.04
CA ILE A 219 -1.04 2.58 -12.88
C ILE A 219 -1.64 3.49 -11.81
N GLY A 220 -0.92 3.68 -10.70
CA GLY A 220 -1.26 4.66 -9.66
C GLY A 220 -0.58 6.00 -9.92
N MET A 221 -1.28 7.08 -9.59
CA MET A 221 -0.79 8.45 -9.80
C MET A 221 -1.04 9.32 -8.58
N SER A 222 0.01 9.98 -8.05
CA SER A 222 -0.19 11.17 -7.21
C SER A 222 -0.34 12.39 -8.11
N LEU A 223 -1.37 13.17 -7.86
CA LEU A 223 -1.67 14.41 -8.58
C LEU A 223 -1.79 15.54 -7.56
N TYR A 224 -0.87 16.50 -7.63
CA TYR A 224 -0.80 17.67 -6.75
C TYR A 224 -1.16 18.94 -7.53
#